data_94c6f5b8d82be728c1513cc71f52345d
#
_entry.id   94c6f5b8d82be728c1513cc71f52345d
#
_cell.length_a   1.000
_cell.length_b   1.000
_cell.length_c   1.000
_cell.angle_alpha   90.00
_cell.angle_beta   90.00
_cell.angle_gamma   90.00
#
_symmetry.space_group_name_H-M   'P 1'
#
loop_
_entity.id
_entity.type
_entity.pdbx_description
1 polymer ?
#
loop_
_entity_poly.entity_id
_entity_poly.type
_entity_poly.pdbx_seq_one_letter_code
_entity_poly.pdbx_strand_id
1 'polypeptide(L)'
;KKKGKAGICGLFVLIVLPCLFTGFICGKEACPVVKKSSMEDYVAAVTATQISWSAPKEAIKAQTVIARGNLYVKWRAGKGGREVKNASIYLKKRKMDDLFLEKFQIFQEAAKETENQVLVYENEVKEIPYHELGTEKTRDGKELLGEAFSYLPSVETFNDKNSPLYVRGCYFNTEELRKRLKRKFPGFEIESAEQIEIKAT
;
A
#
# COMPACT_ATOMS: atom_id res chain seq x y z
N LYS A 1 26.60 -2.31 -46.23
CA LYS A 1 26.70 -1.95 -44.76
C LYS A 1 26.51 -0.47 -44.43
N LYS A 2 26.43 0.47 -45.38
CA LYS A 2 26.21 1.91 -45.14
C LYS A 2 24.75 2.33 -44.96
N LYS A 3 23.77 1.59 -45.50
CA LYS A 3 22.32 1.94 -45.40
C LYS A 3 21.70 1.79 -44.00
N GLY A 4 22.20 0.88 -43.17
CA GLY A 4 21.67 0.67 -41.80
C GLY A 4 22.01 1.79 -40.83
N LYS A 5 23.18 2.42 -40.98
CA LYS A 5 23.61 3.52 -40.07
C LYS A 5 22.83 4.81 -40.31
N ALA A 6 22.43 5.11 -41.55
CA ALA A 6 21.63 6.29 -41.86
C ALA A 6 20.20 6.21 -41.31
N GLY A 7 19.58 5.01 -41.31
CA GLY A 7 18.25 4.79 -40.74
C GLY A 7 18.21 4.94 -39.23
N ILE A 8 19.23 4.43 -38.53
CA ILE A 8 19.32 4.55 -37.07
C ILE A 8 19.56 6.01 -36.64
N CYS A 9 20.40 6.74 -37.40
CA CYS A 9 20.67 8.15 -37.15
C CYS A 9 19.41 9.02 -37.40
N GLY A 10 18.62 8.70 -38.46
CA GLY A 10 17.36 9.38 -38.73
C GLY A 10 16.29 9.15 -37.66
N LEU A 11 16.17 7.91 -37.15
CA LEU A 11 15.24 7.56 -36.08
C LEU A 11 15.62 8.26 -34.78
N PHE A 12 16.91 8.32 -34.46
CA PHE A 12 17.42 9.01 -33.27
C PHE A 12 17.12 10.52 -33.33
N VAL A 13 17.31 11.16 -34.47
CA VAL A 13 16.99 12.60 -34.68
C VAL A 13 15.47 12.85 -34.51
N LEU A 14 14.64 11.96 -35.07
CA LEU A 14 13.17 12.07 -35.02
C LEU A 14 12.60 11.98 -33.63
N ILE A 15 13.23 11.21 -32.74
CA ILE A 15 12.78 11.02 -31.34
C ILE A 15 13.42 12.05 -30.39
N VAL A 16 14.71 12.28 -30.53
CA VAL A 16 15.48 13.10 -29.58
C VAL A 16 15.28 14.60 -29.83
N LEU A 17 15.18 15.02 -31.09
CA LEU A 17 15.06 16.44 -31.44
C LEU A 17 13.76 17.08 -30.91
N PRO A 18 12.56 16.46 -31.01
CA PRO A 18 11.34 16.99 -30.41
C PRO A 18 11.42 17.09 -28.88
N CYS A 19 12.04 16.08 -28.22
CA CYS A 19 12.22 16.11 -26.76
C CYS A 19 13.16 17.23 -26.31
N LEU A 20 14.25 17.47 -27.03
CA LEU A 20 15.16 18.57 -26.77
C LEU A 20 14.48 19.93 -27.00
N PHE A 21 13.68 20.05 -28.08
CA PHE A 21 12.97 21.29 -28.41
C PHE A 21 11.90 21.61 -27.36
N THR A 22 11.12 20.59 -26.94
CA THR A 22 10.12 20.72 -25.90
C THR A 22 10.77 21.08 -24.55
N GLY A 23 11.87 20.43 -24.19
CA GLY A 23 12.63 20.76 -22.98
C GLY A 23 13.25 22.15 -22.98
N PHE A 24 13.60 22.68 -24.17
CA PHE A 24 14.17 24.03 -24.30
C PHE A 24 13.10 25.13 -24.24
N ILE A 25 11.92 24.92 -24.84
CA ILE A 25 10.85 25.92 -24.91
C ILE A 25 9.96 25.87 -23.65
N CYS A 26 9.59 24.68 -23.18
CA CYS A 26 8.62 24.48 -22.09
C CYS A 26 9.27 24.11 -20.74
N GLY A 27 10.59 24.01 -20.71
CA GLY A 27 11.35 23.55 -19.55
C GLY A 27 11.51 22.03 -19.51
N LYS A 28 12.51 21.58 -18.74
CA LYS A 28 12.87 20.14 -18.67
C LYS A 28 11.72 19.25 -18.13
N GLU A 29 10.82 19.83 -17.36
CA GLU A 29 9.71 19.11 -16.75
C GLU A 29 8.54 18.83 -17.71
N ALA A 30 8.48 19.55 -18.83
CA ALA A 30 7.47 19.34 -19.87
C ALA A 30 7.78 18.14 -20.78
N CYS A 31 9.02 17.61 -20.74
CA CYS A 31 9.38 16.42 -21.52
C CYS A 31 9.05 15.15 -20.71
N PRO A 32 8.14 14.29 -21.20
CA PRO A 32 7.71 13.09 -20.45
C PRO A 32 8.86 12.11 -20.17
N VAL A 33 9.94 12.15 -20.96
CA VAL A 33 11.15 11.33 -20.76
C VAL A 33 12.01 11.85 -19.60
N VAL A 34 11.84 13.13 -19.20
CA VAL A 34 12.65 13.80 -18.18
C VAL A 34 11.85 14.13 -16.92
N LYS A 35 10.53 13.87 -16.92
CA LYS A 35 9.68 14.11 -15.73
C LYS A 35 10.21 13.27 -14.58
N LYS A 36 10.74 13.93 -13.57
CA LYS A 36 11.12 13.28 -12.31
C LYS A 36 9.84 12.86 -11.60
N SER A 37 9.66 11.57 -11.40
CA SER A 37 8.53 11.04 -10.64
C SER A 37 8.51 11.64 -9.23
N SER A 38 7.38 12.19 -8.85
CA SER A 38 7.14 12.67 -7.49
C SER A 38 6.66 11.53 -6.60
N MET A 39 6.73 11.72 -5.29
CA MET A 39 6.13 10.79 -4.33
C MET A 39 4.62 10.64 -4.60
N GLU A 40 3.94 11.71 -4.96
CA GLU A 40 2.51 11.77 -5.20
C GLU A 40 2.05 10.84 -6.33
N ASP A 41 2.88 10.63 -7.37
CA ASP A 41 2.59 9.72 -8.47
C ASP A 41 2.39 8.25 -8.02
N TYR A 42 2.84 7.91 -6.81
CA TYR A 42 2.76 6.54 -6.27
C TYR A 42 1.69 6.35 -5.20
N VAL A 43 1.07 7.42 -4.71
CA VAL A 43 0.12 7.34 -3.58
C VAL A 43 -1.05 6.41 -3.88
N ALA A 44 -1.68 6.53 -5.06
CA ALA A 44 -2.77 5.65 -5.47
C ALA A 44 -2.36 4.15 -5.46
N ALA A 45 -1.18 3.86 -5.99
CA ALA A 45 -0.65 2.50 -6.04
C ALA A 45 -0.37 1.93 -4.66
N VAL A 46 0.19 2.73 -3.76
CA VAL A 46 0.45 2.34 -2.37
C VAL A 46 -0.87 2.12 -1.63
N THR A 47 -1.84 3.03 -1.77
CA THR A 47 -3.17 2.88 -1.14
C THR A 47 -3.87 1.59 -1.60
N ALA A 48 -3.79 1.26 -2.88
CA ALA A 48 -4.41 0.05 -3.44
C ALA A 48 -3.85 -1.27 -2.87
N THR A 49 -2.70 -1.23 -2.19
CA THR A 49 -2.16 -2.39 -1.46
C THR A 49 -2.67 -2.50 -0.02
N GLN A 50 -3.30 -1.45 0.50
CA GLN A 50 -3.56 -1.28 1.94
C GLN A 50 -5.03 -1.42 2.32
N ILE A 51 -5.94 -1.28 1.35
CA ILE A 51 -7.38 -1.36 1.60
C ILE A 51 -8.06 -2.23 0.53
N SER A 52 -9.22 -2.81 0.88
CA SER A 52 -10.02 -3.59 -0.07
C SER A 52 -10.43 -2.74 -1.28
N TRP A 53 -10.35 -3.34 -2.47
CA TRP A 53 -10.80 -2.72 -3.73
C TRP A 53 -12.33 -2.58 -3.83
N SER A 54 -13.07 -3.17 -2.90
CA SER A 54 -14.52 -3.02 -2.73
C SER A 54 -14.91 -2.08 -1.60
N ALA A 55 -13.94 -1.39 -0.99
CA ALA A 55 -14.21 -0.44 0.08
C ALA A 55 -14.97 0.79 -0.47
N PRO A 56 -15.82 1.43 0.33
CA PRO A 56 -16.45 2.69 -0.03
C PRO A 56 -15.42 3.77 -0.37
N LYS A 57 -15.74 4.65 -1.32
CA LYS A 57 -14.83 5.72 -1.81
C LYS A 57 -14.26 6.57 -0.66
N GLU A 58 -15.10 6.94 0.31
CA GLU A 58 -14.64 7.75 1.46
C GLU A 58 -13.64 7.01 2.35
N ALA A 59 -13.80 5.69 2.51
CA ALA A 59 -12.80 4.88 3.22
C ALA A 59 -11.48 4.80 2.44
N ILE A 60 -11.54 4.70 1.11
CA ILE A 60 -10.35 4.75 0.24
C ILE A 60 -9.66 6.12 0.37
N LYS A 61 -10.41 7.23 0.39
CA LYS A 61 -9.88 8.59 0.59
C LYS A 61 -9.18 8.72 1.95
N ALA A 62 -9.81 8.26 3.03
CA ALA A 62 -9.20 8.26 4.36
C ALA A 62 -7.89 7.45 4.39
N GLN A 63 -7.90 6.24 3.82
CA GLN A 63 -6.70 5.42 3.72
C GLN A 63 -5.63 6.08 2.83
N THR A 64 -6.03 6.83 1.82
CA THR A 64 -5.10 7.56 0.93
C THR A 64 -4.34 8.66 1.70
N VAL A 65 -5.00 9.38 2.60
CA VAL A 65 -4.36 10.38 3.45
C VAL A 65 -3.32 9.72 4.38
N ILE A 66 -3.67 8.58 4.98
CA ILE A 66 -2.76 7.78 5.81
C ILE A 66 -1.56 7.26 4.98
N ALA A 67 -1.84 6.66 3.82
CA ALA A 67 -0.81 6.12 2.93
C ALA A 67 0.18 7.20 2.47
N ARG A 68 -0.32 8.39 2.14
CA ARG A 68 0.50 9.55 1.76
C ARG A 68 1.42 9.98 2.89
N GLY A 69 0.89 10.15 4.11
CA GLY A 69 1.69 10.52 5.29
C GLY A 69 2.79 9.49 5.57
N ASN A 70 2.43 8.21 5.59
CA ASN A 70 3.39 7.12 5.79
C ASN A 70 4.46 7.05 4.68
N LEU A 71 4.04 7.23 3.42
CA LEU A 71 4.98 7.28 2.30
C LEU A 71 5.92 8.49 2.40
N TYR A 72 5.41 9.65 2.81
CA TYR A 72 6.21 10.86 3.02
C TYR A 72 7.28 10.65 4.09
N VAL A 73 6.93 10.10 5.25
CA VAL A 73 7.88 9.79 6.34
C VAL A 73 8.98 8.86 5.84
N LYS A 74 8.60 7.77 5.15
CA LYS A 74 9.53 6.80 4.58
C LYS A 74 10.39 7.38 3.45
N TRP A 75 9.81 8.27 2.65
CA TRP A 75 10.54 8.93 1.57
C TRP A 75 11.65 9.85 2.10
N ARG A 76 11.33 10.66 3.11
CA ARG A 76 12.33 11.49 3.81
C ARG A 76 13.45 10.65 4.44
N ALA A 77 13.14 9.48 4.96
CA ALA A 77 14.11 8.55 5.52
C ALA A 77 14.91 7.74 4.47
N GLY A 78 14.73 8.01 3.17
CA GLY A 78 15.38 7.27 2.08
C GLY A 78 14.83 5.84 1.88
N LYS A 79 13.70 5.49 2.51
CA LYS A 79 13.10 4.15 2.48
C LYS A 79 11.86 4.05 1.57
N GLY A 80 11.38 5.17 1.02
CA GLY A 80 10.16 5.23 0.22
C GLY A 80 10.18 4.35 -1.04
N GLY A 81 11.34 4.18 -1.65
CA GLY A 81 11.50 3.32 -2.83
C GLY A 81 11.10 1.86 -2.63
N ARG A 82 11.21 1.33 -1.40
CA ARG A 82 10.76 -0.03 -1.07
C ARG A 82 9.23 -0.13 -1.11
N GLU A 83 8.53 0.83 -0.58
CA GLU A 83 7.06 0.88 -0.61
C GLU A 83 6.54 0.93 -2.04
N VAL A 84 7.12 1.79 -2.87
CA VAL A 84 6.79 1.90 -4.30
C VAL A 84 7.06 0.59 -5.05
N LYS A 85 8.19 -0.05 -4.79
CA LYS A 85 8.53 -1.36 -5.37
C LYS A 85 7.52 -2.43 -4.98
N ASN A 86 7.14 -2.50 -3.70
CA ASN A 86 6.15 -3.46 -3.21
C ASN A 86 4.77 -3.23 -3.85
N ALA A 87 4.33 -1.98 -3.95
CA ALA A 87 3.10 -1.62 -4.64
C ALA A 87 3.14 -2.03 -6.13
N SER A 88 4.23 -1.76 -6.81
CA SER A 88 4.41 -2.15 -8.22
C SER A 88 4.36 -3.67 -8.41
N ILE A 89 4.99 -4.45 -7.52
CA ILE A 89 4.94 -5.91 -7.56
C ILE A 89 3.51 -6.42 -7.31
N TYR A 90 2.80 -5.82 -6.35
CA TYR A 90 1.42 -6.18 -6.04
C TYR A 90 0.50 -5.96 -7.23
N LEU A 91 0.57 -4.79 -7.88
CA LEU A 91 -0.26 -4.45 -9.03
C LEU A 91 0.06 -5.34 -10.25
N LYS A 92 1.34 -5.63 -10.50
CA LYS A 92 1.76 -6.53 -11.60
C LYS A 92 1.24 -7.96 -11.47
N LYS A 93 0.94 -8.42 -10.25
CA LYS A 93 0.35 -9.74 -10.02
C LYS A 93 -1.15 -9.80 -10.35
N ARG A 94 -1.80 -8.67 -10.51
CA ARG A 94 -3.20 -8.59 -10.91
C ARG A 94 -3.30 -8.63 -12.44
N LYS A 95 -4.37 -9.23 -12.94
CA LYS A 95 -4.67 -9.18 -14.37
C LYS A 95 -5.05 -7.75 -14.73
N MET A 96 -4.30 -7.13 -15.62
CA MET A 96 -4.58 -5.77 -16.11
C MET A 96 -5.60 -5.84 -17.24
N ASP A 97 -6.87 -5.99 -16.89
CA ASP A 97 -8.02 -5.91 -17.78
C ASP A 97 -8.80 -4.60 -17.54
N ASP A 98 -9.87 -4.40 -18.31
CA ASP A 98 -10.69 -3.18 -18.21
C ASP A 98 -11.29 -3.03 -16.81
N LEU A 99 -11.70 -4.13 -16.17
CA LEU A 99 -12.21 -4.12 -14.81
C LEU A 99 -11.15 -3.69 -13.79
N PHE A 100 -9.89 -4.06 -14.00
CA PHE A 100 -8.77 -3.59 -13.17
C PHE A 100 -8.61 -2.07 -13.33
N LEU A 101 -8.61 -1.58 -14.57
CA LEU A 101 -8.42 -0.15 -14.84
C LEU A 101 -9.55 0.69 -14.24
N GLU A 102 -10.80 0.26 -14.41
CA GLU A 102 -11.97 0.93 -13.82
C GLU A 102 -11.87 1.00 -12.29
N LYS A 103 -11.59 -0.11 -11.64
CA LYS A 103 -11.44 -0.15 -10.17
C LYS A 103 -10.23 0.62 -9.67
N PHE A 104 -9.12 0.62 -10.41
CA PHE A 104 -7.93 1.37 -10.03
C PHE A 104 -8.13 2.88 -10.17
N GLN A 105 -8.99 3.32 -11.09
CA GLN A 105 -9.36 4.71 -11.24
C GLN A 105 -9.90 5.33 -9.94
N ILE A 106 -10.65 4.56 -9.12
CA ILE A 106 -11.16 5.03 -7.82
C ILE A 106 -10.01 5.44 -6.89
N PHE A 107 -8.91 4.70 -6.89
CA PHE A 107 -7.71 5.04 -6.11
C PHE A 107 -7.00 6.28 -6.64
N GLN A 108 -6.96 6.46 -7.96
CA GLN A 108 -6.39 7.65 -8.58
C GLN A 108 -7.23 8.89 -8.29
N GLU A 109 -8.56 8.79 -8.34
CA GLU A 109 -9.47 9.85 -7.96
C GLU A 109 -9.32 10.21 -6.49
N ALA A 110 -9.27 9.21 -5.58
CA ALA A 110 -9.06 9.41 -4.16
C ALA A 110 -7.73 10.13 -3.89
N ALA A 111 -6.66 9.75 -4.57
CA ALA A 111 -5.37 10.43 -4.45
C ALA A 111 -5.43 11.90 -4.91
N LYS A 112 -6.13 12.17 -6.02
CA LYS A 112 -6.33 13.51 -6.55
C LYS A 112 -7.22 14.36 -5.64
N GLU A 113 -8.34 13.83 -5.16
CA GLU A 113 -9.29 14.56 -4.29
C GLU A 113 -8.71 14.87 -2.91
N THR A 114 -7.72 14.11 -2.45
CA THR A 114 -7.02 14.31 -1.18
C THR A 114 -5.59 14.82 -1.37
N GLU A 115 -5.27 15.38 -2.54
CA GLU A 115 -3.92 15.87 -2.85
C GLU A 115 -3.42 16.84 -1.77
N ASN A 116 -2.15 16.70 -1.38
CA ASN A 116 -1.49 17.47 -0.33
C ASN A 116 -2.07 17.33 1.09
N GLN A 117 -3.06 16.44 1.32
CA GLN A 117 -3.59 16.19 2.67
C GLN A 117 -2.79 15.08 3.36
N VAL A 118 -2.33 15.38 4.57
CA VAL A 118 -1.64 14.44 5.46
C VAL A 118 -2.12 14.65 6.90
N LEU A 119 -1.99 13.63 7.74
CA LEU A 119 -2.23 13.77 9.16
C LEU A 119 -0.96 14.26 9.86
N VAL A 120 -1.11 15.22 10.77
CA VAL A 120 -0.02 15.78 11.55
C VAL A 120 -0.32 15.66 13.05
N TYR A 121 0.72 15.47 13.83
CA TYR A 121 0.70 15.53 15.27
C TYR A 121 1.86 16.44 15.71
N GLU A 122 1.57 17.47 16.53
CA GLU A 122 2.55 18.48 16.95
C GLU A 122 3.33 19.10 15.79
N ASN A 123 2.62 19.47 14.71
CA ASN A 123 3.16 20.04 13.47
C ASN A 123 4.11 19.11 12.68
N GLU A 124 4.15 17.83 12.98
CA GLU A 124 4.94 16.85 12.24
C GLU A 124 4.07 15.76 11.64
N VAL A 125 4.42 15.32 10.42
CA VAL A 125 3.83 14.13 9.81
C VAL A 125 4.43 12.92 10.49
N LYS A 126 3.58 12.12 11.14
CA LYS A 126 3.98 10.89 11.83
C LYS A 126 3.56 9.65 11.04
N GLU A 127 4.23 8.53 11.26
CA GLU A 127 3.83 7.24 10.70
C GLU A 127 2.60 6.72 11.44
N ILE A 128 1.52 6.40 10.70
CA ILE A 128 0.25 5.94 11.26
C ILE A 128 0.04 4.49 10.85
N PRO A 129 0.16 3.53 11.78
CA PRO A 129 -0.23 2.16 11.52
C PRO A 129 -1.75 2.07 11.29
N TYR A 130 -2.16 1.08 10.52
CA TYR A 130 -3.58 0.82 10.23
C TYR A 130 -3.85 -0.67 10.31
N HIS A 131 -5.10 -1.02 10.57
CA HIS A 131 -5.61 -2.39 10.60
C HIS A 131 -7.00 -2.43 9.95
N GLU A 132 -7.40 -3.61 9.50
CA GLU A 132 -8.69 -3.78 8.81
C GLU A 132 -9.85 -3.80 9.80
N LEU A 133 -9.70 -4.50 10.93
CA LEU A 133 -10.72 -4.68 11.96
C LEU A 133 -10.08 -4.74 13.35
N GLY A 134 -10.72 -4.10 14.31
CA GLY A 134 -10.41 -4.20 15.73
C GLY A 134 -11.39 -5.12 16.47
N THR A 135 -11.10 -5.50 17.70
CA THR A 135 -12.01 -6.32 18.52
C THR A 135 -12.95 -5.45 19.31
N GLU A 136 -12.66 -4.54 20.07
CA GLU A 136 -13.54 -3.60 20.77
C GLU A 136 -12.89 -2.23 20.87
N LYS A 137 -11.57 -2.25 21.07
CA LYS A 137 -10.74 -1.06 21.11
C LYS A 137 -9.37 -1.35 20.49
N THR A 138 -8.75 -0.31 19.97
CA THR A 138 -7.35 -0.40 19.52
C THR A 138 -6.45 -0.51 20.75
N ARG A 139 -5.27 -1.07 20.57
CA ARG A 139 -4.23 -1.03 21.60
C ARG A 139 -3.57 0.33 21.63
N ASP A 140 -3.08 0.71 22.81
CA ASP A 140 -2.26 1.92 22.97
C ASP A 140 -0.95 1.79 22.19
N GLY A 141 -0.63 2.82 21.42
CA GLY A 141 0.53 2.80 20.53
C GLY A 141 1.85 2.76 21.29
N LYS A 142 1.93 3.44 22.44
CA LYS A 142 3.11 3.42 23.29
C LYS A 142 3.38 2.03 23.86
N GLU A 143 2.33 1.35 24.34
CA GLU A 143 2.45 0.00 24.89
C GLU A 143 2.85 -1.03 23.81
N LEU A 144 2.28 -0.92 22.60
CA LEU A 144 2.46 -1.93 21.56
C LEU A 144 3.72 -1.68 20.71
N LEU A 145 4.01 -0.42 20.38
CA LEU A 145 5.02 -0.03 19.38
C LEU A 145 6.16 0.79 19.99
N GLY A 146 6.05 1.16 21.27
CA GLY A 146 7.05 1.93 22.01
C GLY A 146 6.80 3.43 22.04
N GLU A 147 7.66 4.16 22.75
CA GLU A 147 7.52 5.59 23.08
C GLU A 147 7.31 6.48 21.85
N ALA A 148 7.91 6.12 20.71
CA ALA A 148 7.78 6.86 19.44
C ALA A 148 6.33 6.93 18.92
N PHE A 149 5.41 6.10 19.44
CA PHE A 149 4.00 6.02 19.04
C PHE A 149 3.05 6.47 20.14
N SER A 150 3.51 7.22 21.14
CA SER A 150 2.70 7.77 22.24
C SER A 150 1.56 8.69 21.77
N TYR A 151 1.59 9.16 20.54
CA TYR A 151 0.52 9.94 19.91
C TYR A 151 -0.68 9.10 19.45
N LEU A 152 -0.65 7.77 19.61
CA LEU A 152 -1.73 6.85 19.24
C LEU A 152 -2.38 6.26 20.49
N PRO A 153 -3.35 6.94 21.12
CA PRO A 153 -4.06 6.40 22.26
C PRO A 153 -4.97 5.25 21.85
N SER A 154 -5.34 4.41 22.80
CA SER A 154 -6.40 3.41 22.59
C SER A 154 -7.73 4.10 22.28
N VAL A 155 -8.41 3.67 21.23
CA VAL A 155 -9.73 4.16 20.81
C VAL A 155 -10.70 3.02 20.61
N GLU A 156 -11.98 3.27 20.88
CA GLU A 156 -13.04 2.26 20.73
C GLU A 156 -13.43 2.07 19.27
N THR A 157 -13.65 0.82 18.85
CA THR A 157 -13.98 0.39 17.48
C THR A 157 -15.32 -0.33 17.43
N PHE A 158 -16.36 0.29 17.99
CA PHE A 158 -17.71 -0.32 18.17
C PHE A 158 -18.33 -0.87 16.88
N ASN A 159 -18.08 -0.24 15.76
CA ASN A 159 -18.70 -0.63 14.49
C ASN A 159 -18.05 -1.84 13.84
N ASP A 160 -16.83 -2.20 14.22
CA ASP A 160 -16.09 -3.31 13.62
C ASP A 160 -16.80 -4.65 13.80
N LYS A 161 -17.52 -4.84 14.91
CA LYS A 161 -18.35 -6.01 15.21
C LYS A 161 -19.49 -6.23 14.20
N ASN A 162 -19.91 -5.19 13.48
CA ASN A 162 -20.95 -5.28 12.45
C ASN A 162 -20.39 -5.69 11.09
N SER A 163 -19.07 -5.79 10.95
CA SER A 163 -18.45 -6.23 9.70
C SER A 163 -18.68 -7.72 9.46
N PRO A 164 -19.04 -8.14 8.25
CA PRO A 164 -19.15 -9.56 7.90
C PRO A 164 -17.80 -10.30 7.99
N LEU A 165 -16.69 -9.57 8.14
CA LEU A 165 -15.35 -10.11 8.29
C LEU A 165 -14.91 -10.23 9.75
N TYR A 166 -15.71 -9.75 10.71
CA TYR A 166 -15.35 -9.69 12.13
C TYR A 166 -15.11 -11.06 12.75
N VAL A 167 -15.94 -12.03 12.40
CA VAL A 167 -15.76 -13.42 12.84
C VAL A 167 -15.68 -14.33 11.62
N ARG A 168 -14.51 -14.93 11.44
CA ARG A 168 -14.32 -15.99 10.44
C ARG A 168 -14.09 -17.32 11.14
N GLY A 169 -15.03 -18.26 10.97
CA GLY A 169 -14.85 -19.63 11.39
C GLY A 169 -13.97 -20.37 10.39
N CYS A 170 -12.93 -21.04 10.89
CA CYS A 170 -12.19 -22.04 10.13
C CYS A 170 -12.38 -23.39 10.81
N TYR A 171 -12.89 -24.38 10.08
CA TYR A 171 -13.10 -25.73 10.57
C TYR A 171 -11.98 -26.63 10.08
N PHE A 172 -11.32 -27.29 11.03
CA PHE A 172 -10.30 -28.29 10.75
C PHE A 172 -10.67 -29.57 11.47
N ASN A 173 -10.54 -30.73 10.81
CA ASN A 173 -10.49 -31.98 11.54
C ASN A 173 -9.12 -32.11 12.23
N THR A 174 -9.04 -32.99 13.23
CA THR A 174 -7.83 -33.16 14.06
C THR A 174 -6.60 -33.51 13.21
N GLU A 175 -6.77 -34.30 12.16
CA GLU A 175 -5.67 -34.71 11.29
C GLU A 175 -5.13 -33.58 10.41
N GLU A 176 -6.02 -32.77 9.85
CA GLU A 176 -5.65 -31.60 9.08
C GLU A 176 -4.96 -30.54 9.97
N LEU A 177 -5.49 -30.31 11.17
CA LEU A 177 -4.88 -29.42 12.15
C LEU A 177 -3.46 -29.88 12.51
N ARG A 178 -3.30 -31.17 12.83
CA ARG A 178 -1.99 -31.80 13.10
C ARG A 178 -1.01 -31.58 11.95
N LYS A 179 -1.43 -31.84 10.72
CA LYS A 179 -0.62 -31.68 9.52
C LYS A 179 -0.18 -30.22 9.33
N ARG A 180 -1.06 -29.25 9.54
CA ARG A 180 -0.74 -27.81 9.43
C ARG A 180 0.21 -27.36 10.53
N LEU A 181 0.00 -27.80 11.77
CA LEU A 181 0.86 -27.48 12.90
C LEU A 181 2.26 -28.09 12.73
N LYS A 182 2.38 -29.35 12.38
CA LYS A 182 3.68 -30.01 12.11
C LYS A 182 4.47 -29.30 11.00
N ARG A 183 3.79 -28.78 9.96
CA ARG A 183 4.45 -28.04 8.88
C ARG A 183 5.07 -26.72 9.36
N LYS A 184 4.38 -26.03 10.29
CA LYS A 184 4.84 -24.75 10.82
C LYS A 184 5.77 -24.88 12.01
N PHE A 185 5.57 -25.93 12.81
CA PHE A 185 6.30 -26.25 14.03
C PHE A 185 6.71 -27.73 14.02
N PRO A 186 7.86 -28.08 13.40
CA PRO A 186 8.24 -29.48 13.16
C PRO A 186 8.31 -30.39 14.40
N GLY A 187 8.57 -29.79 15.58
CA GLY A 187 8.63 -30.51 16.86
C GLY A 187 7.30 -30.59 17.63
N PHE A 188 6.22 -30.02 17.05
CA PHE A 188 4.94 -29.96 17.73
C PHE A 188 4.10 -31.22 17.46
N GLU A 189 3.60 -31.86 18.53
CA GLU A 189 2.69 -32.97 18.46
C GLU A 189 1.37 -32.63 19.18
N ILE A 190 0.26 -32.95 18.54
CA ILE A 190 -1.09 -32.82 19.08
C ILE A 190 -1.87 -34.11 18.80
N GLU A 191 -2.46 -34.70 19.82
CA GLU A 191 -3.26 -35.89 19.70
C GLU A 191 -4.75 -35.58 19.56
N SER A 192 -5.21 -34.56 20.27
CA SER A 192 -6.62 -34.11 20.30
C SER A 192 -6.71 -32.60 20.28
N ALA A 193 -7.82 -32.05 19.72
CA ALA A 193 -8.13 -30.63 19.75
C ALA A 193 -8.36 -30.09 21.18
N GLU A 194 -8.71 -30.98 22.12
CA GLU A 194 -8.91 -30.64 23.55
C GLU A 194 -7.63 -30.17 24.25
N GLN A 195 -6.47 -30.49 23.65
CA GLN A 195 -5.17 -30.00 24.14
C GLN A 195 -4.89 -28.53 23.81
N ILE A 196 -5.79 -27.89 23.06
CA ILE A 196 -5.66 -26.47 22.70
C ILE A 196 -6.36 -25.61 23.75
N GLU A 197 -5.59 -24.89 24.51
CA GLU A 197 -6.09 -23.87 25.44
C GLU A 197 -5.95 -22.48 24.79
N ILE A 198 -7.06 -21.74 24.73
CA ILE A 198 -7.07 -20.34 24.29
C ILE A 198 -6.87 -19.47 25.54
N LYS A 199 -5.69 -18.85 25.66
CA LYS A 199 -5.44 -17.86 26.72
C LYS A 199 -5.78 -16.48 26.18
N ALA A 200 -6.68 -15.78 26.86
CA ALA A 200 -6.91 -14.36 26.63
C ALA A 200 -5.62 -13.61 26.97
N THR A 201 -5.14 -12.78 26.04
CA THR A 201 -3.98 -11.90 26.20
C THR A 201 -4.44 -10.45 26.35
#